data_63bb40efaec9e96d7116a60f38c2f302
#
_entry.id   63bb40efaec9e96d7116a60f38c2f302
#
_cell.length_a   1.000
_cell.length_b   1.000
_cell.length_c   1.000
_cell.angle_alpha   90.00
_cell.angle_beta   90.00
_cell.angle_gamma   90.00
#
_symmetry.space_group_name_H-M   'P 1'
#
loop_
_entity.id
_entity.type
_entity.pdbx_description
1 polymer ?
#
loop_
_entity_poly.entity_id
_entity_poly.type
_entity_poly.pdbx_seq_one_letter_code
_entity_poly.pdbx_strand_id
1 'polypeptide(L)'
;MTAAFDPPATRGIEAPRAPRKRVSSGRGNFEMYSWLFMRLSGIVLVVLVLGHLLIMNVLDGGVHRINWGFVAGRWASPFWQAWDLIMLWLAELHGANGLRTVINDYARKDGTRFWLQLLLLTSVVLTLAVGTLVIFTFDPTMS
;
A
#
# COMPACT_ATOMS: atom_id res chain seq x y z
N MET A 1 20.90 -71.81 -33.94
CA MET A 1 20.54 -70.97 -32.80
C MET A 1 20.65 -69.54 -33.29
N THR A 2 19.53 -68.97 -33.83
CA THR A 2 19.44 -67.63 -34.34
C THR A 2 18.84 -66.70 -33.27
N ALA A 3 19.68 -65.84 -32.69
CA ALA A 3 19.23 -64.90 -31.71
C ALA A 3 18.31 -63.84 -32.39
N ALA A 4 17.08 -63.77 -31.93
CA ALA A 4 16.14 -62.73 -32.37
C ALA A 4 16.60 -61.34 -31.91
N PHE A 5 16.75 -60.43 -32.87
CA PHE A 5 17.05 -59.04 -32.56
C PHE A 5 15.76 -58.32 -32.11
N ASP A 6 15.69 -57.99 -30.80
CA ASP A 6 14.65 -57.13 -30.28
C ASP A 6 14.98 -55.64 -30.60
N PRO A 7 14.15 -54.92 -31.35
CA PRO A 7 14.39 -53.51 -31.58
C PRO A 7 14.21 -52.70 -30.30
N PRO A 8 15.02 -51.67 -30.04
CA PRO A 8 14.88 -50.83 -28.86
C PRO A 8 13.51 -50.15 -28.84
N ALA A 9 12.83 -50.24 -27.69
CA ALA A 9 11.55 -49.60 -27.48
C ALA A 9 11.65 -48.12 -27.87
N THR A 10 10.90 -47.73 -28.90
CA THR A 10 10.75 -46.31 -29.28
C THR A 10 10.17 -45.57 -28.10
N ARG A 11 11.00 -44.80 -27.39
CA ARG A 11 10.50 -43.80 -26.44
C ARG A 11 9.51 -42.91 -27.19
N GLY A 12 8.22 -43.05 -26.82
CA GLY A 12 7.18 -42.23 -27.42
C GLY A 12 7.57 -40.78 -27.35
N ILE A 13 7.69 -40.17 -28.53
CA ILE A 13 7.84 -38.69 -28.64
C ILE A 13 6.55 -38.16 -28.07
N GLU A 14 6.60 -37.66 -26.81
CA GLU A 14 5.47 -36.94 -26.22
C GLU A 14 5.08 -35.79 -27.16
N ALA A 15 3.83 -35.84 -27.64
CA ALA A 15 3.30 -34.73 -28.45
C ALA A 15 3.51 -33.39 -27.73
N PRO A 16 3.90 -32.34 -28.46
CA PRO A 16 4.09 -31.02 -27.87
C PRO A 16 2.87 -30.65 -27.04
N ARG A 17 3.05 -30.39 -25.74
CA ARG A 17 1.96 -29.95 -24.88
C ARG A 17 1.32 -28.70 -25.50
N ALA A 18 0.02 -28.77 -25.75
CA ALA A 18 -0.74 -27.63 -26.25
C ALA A 18 -0.44 -26.40 -25.40
N PRO A 19 -0.22 -25.22 -26.00
CA PRO A 19 0.06 -23.98 -25.28
C PRO A 19 -1.06 -23.75 -24.26
N ARG A 20 -0.70 -23.68 -22.97
CA ARG A 20 -1.65 -23.33 -21.91
C ARG A 20 -2.28 -22.01 -22.29
N LYS A 21 -3.59 -22.00 -22.57
CA LYS A 21 -4.36 -20.77 -22.72
C LYS A 21 -4.06 -19.93 -21.48
N ARG A 22 -3.40 -18.78 -21.69
CA ARG A 22 -3.33 -17.74 -20.65
C ARG A 22 -4.75 -17.32 -20.38
N VAL A 23 -5.30 -17.77 -19.28
CA VAL A 23 -6.54 -17.19 -18.74
C VAL A 23 -6.17 -15.75 -18.41
N SER A 24 -6.55 -14.81 -19.24
CA SER A 24 -6.46 -13.39 -18.96
C SER A 24 -7.50 -13.10 -17.86
N SER A 25 -7.12 -13.34 -16.63
CA SER A 25 -7.95 -12.94 -15.49
C SER A 25 -7.79 -11.42 -15.35
N GLY A 26 -8.87 -10.70 -15.15
CA GLY A 26 -8.86 -9.25 -14.90
C GLY A 26 -8.08 -8.84 -13.61
N ARG A 27 -7.51 -9.81 -12.92
CA ARG A 27 -6.55 -9.64 -11.81
C ARG A 27 -5.21 -9.03 -12.24
N GLY A 28 -4.75 -9.29 -13.47
CA GLY A 28 -3.44 -8.82 -13.93
C GLY A 28 -3.31 -7.30 -13.94
N ASN A 29 -4.40 -6.60 -14.27
CA ASN A 29 -4.39 -5.13 -14.30
C ASN A 29 -4.35 -4.54 -12.89
N PHE A 30 -5.09 -5.11 -11.93
CA PHE A 30 -5.07 -4.63 -10.54
C PHE A 30 -3.70 -4.81 -9.88
N GLU A 31 -3.06 -5.96 -10.07
CA GLU A 31 -1.72 -6.22 -9.53
C GLU A 31 -0.67 -5.28 -10.12
N MET A 32 -0.75 -5.00 -11.42
CA MET A 32 0.13 -4.04 -12.09
C MET A 32 -0.06 -2.62 -11.54
N TYR A 33 -1.32 -2.15 -11.39
CA TYR A 33 -1.59 -0.82 -10.84
C TYR A 33 -1.20 -0.72 -9.37
N SER A 34 -1.44 -1.75 -8.58
CA SER A 34 -1.00 -1.82 -7.18
C SER A 34 0.52 -1.74 -7.07
N TRP A 35 1.25 -2.47 -7.92
CA TRP A 35 2.70 -2.41 -7.97
C TRP A 35 3.23 -1.02 -8.35
N LEU A 36 2.63 -0.41 -9.38
CA LEU A 36 3.00 0.94 -9.82
C LEU A 36 2.70 1.97 -8.73
N PHE A 37 1.52 1.88 -8.11
CA PHE A 37 1.12 2.73 -6.99
C PHE A 37 2.13 2.64 -5.85
N MET A 38 2.54 1.44 -5.43
CA MET A 38 3.48 1.26 -4.33
C MET A 38 4.83 1.93 -4.60
N ARG A 39 5.31 1.91 -5.84
CA ARG A 39 6.58 2.56 -6.21
C ARG A 39 6.47 4.08 -6.25
N LEU A 40 5.45 4.59 -6.93
CA LEU A 40 5.27 6.05 -7.06
C LEU A 40 4.90 6.68 -5.72
N SER A 41 3.96 6.10 -4.98
CA SER A 41 3.56 6.61 -3.66
C SER A 41 4.71 6.59 -2.67
N GLY A 42 5.57 5.56 -2.71
CA GLY A 42 6.75 5.50 -1.86
C GLY A 42 7.72 6.66 -2.08
N ILE A 43 8.01 7.01 -3.35
CA ILE A 43 8.88 8.15 -3.67
C ILE A 43 8.26 9.46 -3.19
N VAL A 44 6.97 9.67 -3.46
CA VAL A 44 6.26 10.89 -3.03
C VAL A 44 6.21 10.97 -1.49
N LEU A 45 5.96 9.85 -0.81
CA LEU A 45 5.93 9.80 0.65
C LEU A 45 7.28 10.13 1.28
N VAL A 46 8.39 9.70 0.70
CA VAL A 46 9.73 10.08 1.19
C VAL A 46 9.84 11.61 1.25
N VAL A 47 9.44 12.32 0.21
CA VAL A 47 9.49 13.79 0.17
C VAL A 47 8.51 14.40 1.17
N LEU A 48 7.26 13.94 1.20
CA LEU A 48 6.23 14.50 2.08
C LEU A 48 6.55 14.26 3.56
N VAL A 49 6.94 13.04 3.93
CA VAL A 49 7.21 12.67 5.32
C VAL A 49 8.49 13.30 5.82
N LEU A 50 9.58 13.25 5.04
CA LEU A 50 10.84 13.91 5.44
C LEU A 50 10.66 15.43 5.51
N GLY A 51 9.93 16.04 4.59
CA GLY A 51 9.58 17.46 4.64
C GLY A 51 8.76 17.79 5.88
N HIS A 52 7.76 16.98 6.21
CA HIS A 52 6.95 17.13 7.42
C HIS A 52 7.83 17.01 8.69
N LEU A 53 8.65 15.96 8.78
CA LEU A 53 9.55 15.76 9.93
C LEU A 53 10.55 16.90 10.08
N LEU A 54 11.15 17.38 8.98
CA LEU A 54 12.07 18.51 8.99
C LEU A 54 11.40 19.78 9.54
N ILE A 55 10.21 20.09 9.04
CA ILE A 55 9.46 21.27 9.47
C ILE A 55 9.03 21.15 10.93
N MET A 56 8.56 19.99 11.36
CA MET A 56 8.01 19.82 12.71
C MET A 56 9.09 19.63 13.79
N ASN A 57 10.20 18.97 13.47
CA ASN A 57 11.15 18.54 14.49
C ASN A 57 12.49 19.27 14.44
N VAL A 58 12.85 19.90 13.33
CA VAL A 58 14.19 20.48 13.15
C VAL A 58 14.16 21.99 13.00
N LEU A 59 13.28 22.53 12.15
CA LEU A 59 13.26 23.95 11.86
C LEU A 59 12.66 24.77 13.04
N ASP A 60 13.13 26.00 13.21
CA ASP A 60 12.59 27.03 14.10
C ASP A 60 12.30 26.59 15.55
N GLY A 61 13.18 25.80 16.16
CA GLY A 61 13.04 25.31 17.52
C GLY A 61 12.36 23.95 17.66
N GLY A 62 12.01 23.30 16.54
CA GLY A 62 11.55 21.92 16.49
C GLY A 62 10.26 21.67 17.29
N VAL A 63 10.21 20.53 17.96
CA VAL A 63 9.02 20.09 18.71
C VAL A 63 8.56 21.04 19.81
N HIS A 64 9.45 21.88 20.34
CA HIS A 64 9.12 22.81 21.44
C HIS A 64 8.17 23.94 21.04
N ARG A 65 8.08 24.26 19.75
CA ARG A 65 7.15 25.27 19.20
C ARG A 65 5.76 24.71 18.87
N ILE A 66 5.59 23.39 18.88
CA ILE A 66 4.32 22.75 18.51
C ILE A 66 3.33 22.99 19.65
N ASN A 67 2.50 24.00 19.46
CA ASN A 67 1.39 24.33 20.34
C ASN A 67 0.15 24.62 19.49
N TRP A 68 -0.97 24.92 20.13
CA TRP A 68 -2.22 25.23 19.45
C TRP A 68 -2.05 26.33 18.40
N GLY A 69 -1.42 27.46 18.75
CA GLY A 69 -1.23 28.59 17.85
C GLY A 69 -0.42 28.23 16.60
N PHE A 70 0.59 27.38 16.74
CA PHE A 70 1.37 26.87 15.60
C PHE A 70 0.52 26.00 14.68
N VAL A 71 -0.27 25.08 15.22
CA VAL A 71 -1.15 24.20 14.43
C VAL A 71 -2.26 25.03 13.77
N ALA A 72 -2.89 25.95 14.52
CA ALA A 72 -3.93 26.82 14.02
C ALA A 72 -3.42 27.71 12.86
N GLY A 73 -2.26 28.36 13.02
CA GLY A 73 -1.64 29.15 11.98
C GLY A 73 -1.27 28.36 10.73
N ARG A 74 -0.81 27.12 10.90
CA ARG A 74 -0.49 26.23 9.80
C ARG A 74 -1.74 25.80 9.03
N TRP A 75 -2.79 25.39 9.72
CA TRP A 75 -4.05 24.92 9.12
C TRP A 75 -5.00 26.05 8.70
N ALA A 76 -4.71 27.30 9.04
CA ALA A 76 -5.35 28.44 8.40
C ALA A 76 -4.98 28.59 6.91
N SER A 77 -3.89 27.92 6.46
CA SER A 77 -3.46 27.92 5.07
C SER A 77 -3.96 26.66 4.34
N PRO A 78 -4.72 26.79 3.23
CA PRO A 78 -5.17 25.66 2.42
C PRO A 78 -4.04 24.80 1.88
N PHE A 79 -2.85 25.37 1.68
CA PHE A 79 -1.67 24.63 1.24
C PHE A 79 -1.25 23.57 2.26
N TRP A 80 -1.20 23.93 3.54
CA TRP A 80 -0.81 23.01 4.59
C TRP A 80 -1.88 21.97 4.88
N GLN A 81 -3.15 22.32 4.80
CA GLN A 81 -4.25 21.37 4.88
C GLN A 81 -4.17 20.33 3.76
N ALA A 82 -3.94 20.79 2.52
CA ALA A 82 -3.77 19.88 1.38
C ALA A 82 -2.54 19.00 1.52
N TRP A 83 -1.41 19.54 2.00
CA TRP A 83 -0.18 18.78 2.25
C TRP A 83 -0.42 17.64 3.23
N ASP A 84 -1.01 17.95 4.38
CA ASP A 84 -1.25 16.95 5.44
C ASP A 84 -2.33 15.95 5.01
N LEU A 85 -3.36 16.38 4.26
CA LEU A 85 -4.38 15.49 3.69
C LEU A 85 -3.79 14.50 2.67
N ILE A 86 -2.98 14.98 1.74
CA ILE A 86 -2.33 14.12 0.73
C ILE A 86 -1.39 13.13 1.42
N MET A 87 -0.62 13.58 2.40
CA MET A 87 0.28 12.73 3.17
C MET A 87 -0.50 11.65 3.93
N LEU A 88 -1.61 12.01 4.60
CA LEU A 88 -2.47 11.06 5.31
C LEU A 88 -3.01 9.97 4.38
N TRP A 89 -3.64 10.37 3.28
CA TRP A 89 -4.23 9.41 2.35
C TRP A 89 -3.19 8.52 1.69
N LEU A 90 -2.08 9.13 1.26
CA LEU A 90 -1.03 8.39 0.57
C LEU A 90 -0.32 7.42 1.51
N ALA A 91 -0.03 7.83 2.75
CA ALA A 91 0.61 6.99 3.75
C ALA A 91 -0.29 5.81 4.16
N GLU A 92 -1.59 6.09 4.39
CA GLU A 92 -2.54 5.08 4.80
C GLU A 92 -2.77 4.02 3.70
N LEU A 93 -3.00 4.46 2.45
CA LEU A 93 -3.21 3.53 1.33
C LEU A 93 -1.93 2.75 0.98
N HIS A 94 -0.77 3.38 1.05
CA HIS A 94 0.52 2.73 0.84
C HIS A 94 0.79 1.68 1.93
N GLY A 95 0.66 2.08 3.19
CA GLY A 95 0.85 1.19 4.34
C GLY A 95 -0.14 0.02 4.35
N ALA A 96 -1.41 0.29 4.07
CA ALA A 96 -2.45 -0.72 3.99
C ALA A 96 -2.17 -1.76 2.90
N ASN A 97 -1.75 -1.33 1.71
CA ASN A 97 -1.42 -2.26 0.64
C ASN A 97 -0.15 -3.07 0.97
N GLY A 98 0.85 -2.45 1.60
CA GLY A 98 2.03 -3.15 2.10
C GLY A 98 1.68 -4.20 3.17
N LEU A 99 0.90 -3.80 4.18
CA LEU A 99 0.48 -4.72 5.25
C LEU A 99 -0.43 -5.85 4.74
N ARG A 100 -1.31 -5.56 3.78
CA ARG A 100 -2.10 -6.58 3.09
C ARG A 100 -1.21 -7.66 2.45
N THR A 101 -0.11 -7.26 1.82
CA THR A 101 0.84 -8.20 1.23
C THR A 101 1.47 -9.08 2.31
N VAL A 102 1.94 -8.48 3.40
CA VAL A 102 2.50 -9.22 4.54
C VAL A 102 1.47 -10.19 5.14
N ILE A 103 0.22 -9.77 5.33
CA ILE A 103 -0.85 -10.65 5.83
C ILE A 103 -1.04 -11.85 4.89
N ASN A 104 -1.03 -11.64 3.57
CA ASN A 104 -1.19 -12.72 2.60
C ASN A 104 -0.03 -13.72 2.63
N ASP A 105 1.18 -13.23 2.85
CA ASP A 105 2.39 -14.07 2.86
C ASP A 105 2.53 -14.89 4.15
N TYR A 106 2.15 -14.32 5.29
CA TYR A 106 2.38 -14.92 6.61
C TYR A 106 1.16 -15.60 7.22
N ALA A 107 -0.07 -15.15 6.92
CA ALA A 107 -1.27 -15.76 7.48
C ALA A 107 -1.62 -17.06 6.76
N ARG A 108 -1.22 -18.18 7.36
CA ARG A 108 -1.41 -19.53 6.78
C ARG A 108 -2.86 -20.02 6.83
N LYS A 109 -3.64 -19.62 7.85
CA LYS A 109 -5.04 -20.04 8.03
C LYS A 109 -5.96 -18.99 7.39
N ASP A 110 -6.91 -19.45 6.57
CA ASP A 110 -7.85 -18.56 5.88
C ASP A 110 -8.70 -17.70 6.85
N GLY A 111 -9.13 -18.29 7.98
CA GLY A 111 -9.84 -17.54 9.01
C GLY A 111 -9.01 -16.41 9.63
N THR A 112 -7.73 -16.67 9.94
CA THR A 112 -6.82 -15.64 10.46
C THR A 112 -6.58 -14.54 9.43
N ARG A 113 -6.38 -14.92 8.17
CA ARG A 113 -6.20 -13.98 7.07
C ARG A 113 -7.42 -13.08 6.90
N PHE A 114 -8.61 -13.66 6.92
CA PHE A 114 -9.87 -12.91 6.82
C PHE A 114 -10.01 -11.85 7.93
N TRP A 115 -9.80 -12.25 9.18
CA TRP A 115 -9.92 -11.34 10.32
C TRP A 115 -8.87 -10.23 10.31
N LEU A 116 -7.61 -10.54 9.95
CA LEU A 116 -6.56 -9.55 9.83
C LEU A 116 -6.84 -8.54 8.71
N GLN A 117 -7.34 -9.00 7.56
CA GLN A 117 -7.72 -8.11 6.46
C GLN A 117 -8.93 -7.25 6.81
N LEU A 118 -9.90 -7.80 7.53
CA LEU A 118 -11.06 -7.04 8.00
C LEU A 118 -10.65 -5.96 9.01
N LEU A 119 -9.78 -6.31 9.96
CA LEU A 119 -9.23 -5.36 10.93
C LEU A 119 -8.45 -4.24 10.22
N LEU A 120 -7.60 -4.60 9.26
CA LEU A 120 -6.86 -3.64 8.45
C LEU A 120 -7.81 -2.69 7.70
N LEU A 121 -8.80 -3.23 7.00
CA LEU A 121 -9.79 -2.42 6.27
C LEU A 121 -10.54 -1.47 7.21
N THR A 122 -10.98 -1.96 8.36
CA THR A 122 -11.68 -1.14 9.36
C THR A 122 -10.78 -0.02 9.88
N SER A 123 -9.52 -0.33 10.20
CA SER A 123 -8.52 0.67 10.63
C SER A 123 -8.32 1.75 9.57
N VAL A 124 -8.11 1.36 8.30
CA VAL A 124 -7.92 2.29 7.18
C VAL A 124 -9.12 3.23 7.03
N VAL A 125 -10.34 2.67 7.02
CA VAL A 125 -11.56 3.47 6.86
C VAL A 125 -11.73 4.45 8.02
N LEU A 126 -11.51 4.01 9.26
CA LEU A 126 -11.62 4.87 10.43
C LEU A 126 -10.56 5.97 10.42
N THR A 127 -9.30 5.64 10.14
CA THR A 127 -8.20 6.62 10.10
C THR A 127 -8.44 7.67 9.03
N LEU A 128 -8.81 7.24 7.81
CA LEU A 128 -9.09 8.18 6.71
C LEU A 128 -10.32 9.04 7.00
N ALA A 129 -11.40 8.45 7.54
CA ALA A 129 -12.62 9.19 7.84
C ALA A 129 -12.36 10.25 8.93
N VAL A 130 -11.79 9.83 10.06
CA VAL A 130 -11.52 10.74 11.20
C VAL A 130 -10.47 11.78 10.82
N GLY A 131 -9.35 11.39 10.20
CA GLY A 131 -8.31 12.32 9.81
C GLY A 131 -8.78 13.36 8.80
N THR A 132 -9.56 12.93 7.80
CA THR A 132 -10.18 13.85 6.82
C THR A 132 -11.18 14.79 7.50
N LEU A 133 -12.04 14.25 8.37
CA LEU A 133 -13.00 15.05 9.12
C LEU A 133 -12.31 16.14 9.93
N VAL A 134 -11.27 15.77 10.70
CA VAL A 134 -10.51 16.70 11.52
C VAL A 134 -9.91 17.83 10.68
N ILE A 135 -9.28 17.51 9.54
CA ILE A 135 -8.66 18.51 8.67
C ILE A 135 -9.69 19.53 8.13
N PHE A 136 -10.88 19.08 7.76
CA PHE A 136 -11.92 19.93 7.19
C PHE A 136 -12.80 20.63 8.21
N THR A 137 -12.94 20.11 9.43
CA THR A 137 -13.75 20.72 10.48
C THR A 137 -12.93 21.57 11.47
N PHE A 138 -11.61 21.58 11.30
CA PHE A 138 -10.73 22.36 12.16
C PHE A 138 -10.99 23.86 11.97
N ASP A 139 -11.38 24.52 13.03
CA ASP A 139 -11.56 25.97 13.07
C ASP A 139 -10.39 26.62 13.81
N PRO A 140 -9.50 27.35 13.10
CA PRO A 140 -8.34 27.99 13.72
C PRO A 140 -8.71 29.16 14.63
N THR A 141 -9.97 29.63 14.62
CA THR A 141 -10.44 30.76 15.41
C THR A 141 -10.96 30.36 16.79
N MET A 142 -11.21 29.07 17.04
CA MET A 142 -11.59 28.56 18.35
C MET A 142 -10.37 28.49 19.26
N SER A 143 -10.21 29.47 20.13
CA SER A 143 -9.18 29.53 21.18
C SER A 143 -9.83 29.36 22.56
#